data_8be2ab283210af640da1bd00cc2642e7
#
_entry.id   8be2ab283210af640da1bd00cc2642e7
#
_cell.length_a   1.000
_cell.length_b   1.000
_cell.length_c   1.000
_cell.angle_alpha   90.00
_cell.angle_beta   90.00
_cell.angle_gamma   90.00
#
_symmetry.space_group_name_H-M   'P 1'
#
loop_
_entity.id
_entity.type
_entity.pdbx_description
1 polymer ?
#
loop_
_entity_poly.entity_id
_entity_poly.type
_entity_poly.pdbx_seq_one_letter_code
_entity_poly.pdbx_strand_id
1 'polypeptide(L)'
;LLLDHEWKMKNGMKMKTLATFIDSGASCIGQGLGTVLTQMVVTNTDLKHEDIVYERSNTWFSPDSGTTSGSRQTLVTGEACRRACDKIMEDRNAGKTIDDVIGKVYYAEYLAKTDPLGANVPNPVSHVAYGYATQVCILDKKTGKIEEMVAAHDVGKAVNPLSCEGQI
;
A
#
# COMPACT_ATOMS: atom_id res chain seq x y z
N LEU A 1 10.66 7.07 0.54
CA LEU A 1 10.13 8.04 -0.44
C LEU A 1 11.22 9.01 -0.85
N LEU A 2 11.36 9.26 -2.13
CA LEU A 2 12.26 10.26 -2.70
C LEU A 2 11.42 11.29 -3.47
N LEU A 3 11.54 12.57 -3.13
CA LEU A 3 10.96 13.64 -3.94
C LEU A 3 12.02 14.14 -4.94
N ASP A 4 11.69 14.09 -6.20
CA ASP A 4 12.56 14.57 -7.28
C ASP A 4 11.70 15.12 -8.42
N HIS A 5 12.32 15.45 -9.52
CA HIS A 5 11.65 15.90 -10.71
C HIS A 5 11.71 14.86 -11.81
N GLU A 6 10.60 14.67 -12.48
CA GLU A 6 10.50 13.85 -13.68
C GLU A 6 10.27 14.73 -14.92
N TRP A 7 10.82 14.30 -16.05
CA TRP A 7 10.55 14.94 -17.32
C TRP A 7 9.32 14.30 -17.99
N LYS A 8 8.22 15.04 -18.07
CA LYS A 8 7.00 14.61 -18.75
C LYS A 8 6.75 15.39 -20.03
N MET A 9 6.17 14.75 -21.03
CA MET A 9 5.66 15.41 -22.22
C MET A 9 4.25 15.92 -21.95
N LYS A 10 4.04 17.23 -22.12
CA LYS A 10 2.73 17.86 -22.02
C LYS A 10 2.55 18.80 -23.20
N ASN A 11 1.50 18.59 -23.99
CA ASN A 11 1.21 19.36 -25.20
C ASN A 11 2.40 19.50 -26.17
N GLY A 12 3.16 18.41 -26.36
CA GLY A 12 4.34 18.38 -27.23
C GLY A 12 5.59 19.04 -26.65
N MET A 13 5.55 19.58 -25.44
CA MET A 13 6.71 20.15 -24.74
C MET A 13 7.22 19.24 -23.65
N LYS A 14 8.53 19.15 -23.48
CA LYS A 14 9.17 18.47 -22.37
C LYS A 14 9.18 19.39 -21.15
N MET A 15 8.46 19.00 -20.11
CA MET A 15 8.33 19.77 -18.87
C MET A 15 8.90 18.99 -17.69
N LYS A 16 9.57 19.69 -16.79
CA LYS A 16 10.04 19.15 -15.52
C LYS A 16 8.89 19.25 -14.51
N THR A 17 8.46 18.11 -13.96
CA THR A 17 7.35 18.03 -12.99
C THR A 17 7.83 17.36 -11.71
N LEU A 18 7.20 17.70 -10.59
CA LEU A 18 7.43 16.99 -9.34
C LEU A 18 7.10 15.50 -9.53
N ALA A 19 7.93 14.64 -8.98
CA ALA A 19 7.65 13.22 -8.83
C ALA A 19 8.09 12.74 -7.45
N THR A 20 7.21 12.04 -6.77
CA THR A 20 7.52 11.35 -5.52
C THR A 20 7.66 9.87 -5.81
N PHE A 21 8.87 9.36 -5.74
CA PHE A 21 9.16 7.95 -6.00
C PHE A 21 8.95 7.14 -4.72
N ILE A 22 8.13 6.10 -4.82
CA ILE A 22 7.96 5.11 -3.76
C ILE A 22 8.79 3.89 -4.13
N ASP A 23 9.86 3.63 -3.37
CA ASP A 23 10.60 2.38 -3.42
C ASP A 23 10.34 1.56 -2.16
N SER A 24 10.14 0.28 -2.32
CA SER A 24 9.77 -0.65 -1.25
C SER A 24 10.36 -2.03 -1.52
N GLY A 25 10.85 -2.70 -0.49
CA GLY A 25 11.33 -4.09 -0.60
C GLY A 25 10.22 -5.12 -0.81
N ALA A 26 8.95 -4.75 -0.60
CA ALA A 26 7.82 -5.65 -0.79
C ALA A 26 7.49 -5.84 -2.27
N SER A 27 7.18 -7.06 -2.65
CA SER A 27 6.85 -7.42 -4.04
C SER A 27 5.36 -7.29 -4.34
N CYS A 28 5.03 -6.69 -5.47
CA CYS A 28 3.68 -6.76 -6.03
C CYS A 28 3.56 -8.03 -6.87
N ILE A 29 2.71 -8.95 -6.41
CA ILE A 29 2.42 -10.24 -7.06
C ILE A 29 1.05 -10.26 -7.74
N GLY A 30 0.48 -9.09 -8.03
CA GLY A 30 -0.86 -8.90 -8.60
C GLY A 30 -1.91 -8.39 -7.59
N GLN A 31 -1.57 -8.28 -6.29
CA GLN A 31 -2.48 -7.84 -5.23
C GLN A 31 -2.63 -6.30 -5.13
N GLY A 32 -2.03 -5.53 -6.05
CA GLY A 32 -2.23 -4.08 -6.11
C GLY A 32 -1.40 -3.27 -5.10
N LEU A 33 -0.25 -3.79 -4.64
CA LEU A 33 0.59 -3.10 -3.65
C LEU A 33 0.94 -1.66 -4.05
N GLY A 34 1.35 -1.43 -5.29
CA GLY A 34 1.71 -0.10 -5.77
C GLY A 34 0.57 0.90 -5.63
N THR A 35 -0.65 0.50 -6.00
CA THR A 35 -1.85 1.32 -5.86
C THR A 35 -2.14 1.64 -4.39
N VAL A 36 -2.04 0.65 -3.51
CA VAL A 36 -2.26 0.83 -2.07
C VAL A 36 -1.24 1.81 -1.48
N LEU A 37 0.05 1.66 -1.80
CA LEU A 37 1.10 2.56 -1.30
C LEU A 37 0.92 3.98 -1.83
N THR A 38 0.57 4.15 -3.12
CA THR A 38 0.25 5.45 -3.70
C THR A 38 -0.90 6.12 -2.95
N GLN A 39 -1.99 5.39 -2.69
CA GLN A 39 -3.12 5.91 -1.92
C GLN A 39 -2.74 6.26 -0.48
N MET A 40 -1.86 5.49 0.15
CA MET A 40 -1.34 5.81 1.48
C MET A 40 -0.55 7.12 1.48
N VAL A 41 0.29 7.36 0.49
CA VAL A 41 1.02 8.64 0.38
C VAL A 41 0.04 9.79 0.21
N VAL A 42 -0.91 9.70 -0.72
CA VAL A 42 -1.93 10.74 -0.93
C VAL A 42 -2.77 11.00 0.32
N THR A 43 -3.10 9.96 1.08
CA THR A 43 -3.92 10.10 2.28
C THR A 43 -3.16 10.74 3.46
N ASN A 44 -1.85 10.52 3.54
CA ASN A 44 -1.04 10.93 4.68
C ASN A 44 -0.12 12.13 4.39
N THR A 45 -0.21 12.72 3.20
CA THR A 45 0.57 13.91 2.81
C THR A 45 -0.29 14.90 2.03
N ASP A 46 0.29 16.05 1.69
CA ASP A 46 -0.30 17.05 0.80
C ASP A 46 0.06 16.81 -0.69
N LEU A 47 0.68 15.66 -1.02
CA LEU A 47 1.07 15.29 -2.38
C LEU A 47 -0.12 14.77 -3.18
N LYS A 48 -0.11 15.01 -4.49
CA LYS A 48 -1.19 14.58 -5.39
C LYS A 48 -0.85 13.25 -6.02
N HIS A 49 -1.89 12.47 -6.34
CA HIS A 49 -1.75 11.17 -6.99
C HIS A 49 -0.93 11.23 -8.29
N GLU A 50 -1.09 12.30 -9.07
CA GLU A 50 -0.40 12.51 -10.35
C GLU A 50 1.11 12.76 -10.21
N ASP A 51 1.56 13.12 -8.99
CA ASP A 51 2.96 13.39 -8.67
C ASP A 51 3.65 12.18 -8.06
N ILE A 52 2.97 11.03 -7.94
CA ILE A 52 3.51 9.83 -7.29
C ILE A 52 3.85 8.78 -8.34
N VAL A 53 5.05 8.24 -8.24
CA VAL A 53 5.56 7.15 -9.07
C VAL A 53 5.90 5.97 -8.17
N TYR A 54 5.21 4.86 -8.35
CA TYR A 54 5.57 3.62 -7.67
C TYR A 54 6.65 2.89 -8.47
N GLU A 55 7.84 2.78 -7.87
CA GLU A 55 8.93 1.98 -8.42
C GLU A 55 8.76 0.50 -8.04
N ARG A 56 8.89 -0.37 -9.03
CA ARG A 56 8.89 -1.80 -8.75
C ARG A 56 10.16 -2.18 -7.99
N SER A 57 9.99 -2.97 -6.94
CA SER A 57 11.13 -3.49 -6.17
C SER A 57 12.13 -4.23 -7.08
N ASN A 58 13.39 -3.98 -6.83
CA ASN A 58 14.50 -4.60 -7.54
C ASN A 58 15.69 -4.83 -6.59
N THR A 59 16.63 -5.67 -6.99
CA THR A 59 17.76 -6.06 -6.15
C THR A 59 18.92 -5.06 -6.13
N TRP A 60 18.81 -3.95 -6.86
CA TRP A 60 19.88 -2.96 -6.94
C TRP A 60 19.82 -1.93 -5.82
N PHE A 61 18.62 -1.50 -5.44
CA PHE A 61 18.43 -0.43 -4.46
C PHE A 61 17.26 -0.64 -3.50
N SER A 62 16.32 -1.56 -3.81
CA SER A 62 15.22 -1.82 -2.89
C SER A 62 15.72 -2.56 -1.64
N PRO A 63 15.29 -2.15 -0.44
CA PRO A 63 15.68 -2.82 0.80
C PRO A 63 15.11 -4.23 0.85
N ASP A 64 15.78 -5.13 1.55
CA ASP A 64 15.21 -6.44 1.87
C ASP A 64 14.10 -6.29 2.91
N SER A 65 12.90 -6.68 2.56
CA SER A 65 11.74 -6.70 3.46
C SER A 65 11.24 -8.10 3.78
N GLY A 66 12.00 -9.13 3.40
CA GLY A 66 11.61 -10.51 3.53
C GLY A 66 10.46 -10.90 2.58
N THR A 67 9.79 -12.00 2.90
CA THR A 67 8.77 -12.59 2.03
C THR A 67 7.48 -11.78 2.03
N THR A 68 6.99 -11.44 0.85
CA THR A 68 5.63 -10.93 0.63
C THR A 68 4.64 -12.09 0.72
N SER A 69 3.99 -12.28 1.85
CA SER A 69 3.02 -13.36 2.06
C SER A 69 2.06 -13.05 3.22
N GLY A 70 1.05 -13.91 3.44
CA GLY A 70 0.13 -13.82 4.57
C GLY A 70 -0.79 -12.60 4.55
N SER A 71 -1.03 -11.99 3.38
CA SER A 71 -1.89 -10.78 3.20
C SER A 71 -1.53 -9.61 4.12
N ARG A 72 -0.26 -9.48 4.49
CA ARG A 72 0.23 -8.54 5.51
C ARG A 72 0.76 -7.22 4.96
N GLN A 73 0.89 -7.05 3.64
CA GLN A 73 1.62 -5.92 3.08
C GLN A 73 0.94 -4.57 3.31
N THR A 74 -0.39 -4.51 3.26
CA THR A 74 -1.11 -3.28 3.60
C THR A 74 -0.82 -2.84 5.04
N LEU A 75 -0.72 -3.77 5.99
CA LEU A 75 -0.36 -3.49 7.37
C LEU A 75 1.13 -3.16 7.52
N VAL A 76 2.01 -4.07 7.11
CA VAL A 76 3.45 -3.99 7.42
C VAL A 76 4.15 -2.95 6.55
N THR A 77 4.08 -3.10 5.23
CA THR A 77 4.69 -2.15 4.29
C THR A 77 3.95 -0.80 4.31
N GLY A 78 2.63 -0.83 4.48
CA GLY A 78 1.83 0.36 4.62
C GLY A 78 2.20 1.18 5.85
N GLU A 79 2.46 0.57 7.00
CA GLU A 79 2.92 1.30 8.19
C GLU A 79 4.32 1.91 7.99
N ALA A 80 5.23 1.21 7.32
CA ALA A 80 6.52 1.80 6.95
C ALA A 80 6.34 3.00 6.01
N CYS A 81 5.44 2.90 5.03
CA CYS A 81 5.09 3.99 4.14
C CYS A 81 4.49 5.18 4.91
N ARG A 82 3.53 4.94 5.81
CA ARG A 82 2.92 5.96 6.66
C ARG A 82 3.97 6.70 7.49
N ARG A 83 4.91 5.99 8.12
CA ARG A 83 6.02 6.59 8.88
C ARG A 83 6.94 7.45 8.01
N ALA A 84 7.15 7.08 6.75
CA ALA A 84 7.90 7.92 5.83
C ALA A 84 7.12 9.18 5.46
N CYS A 85 5.79 9.08 5.30
CA CYS A 85 4.91 10.23 5.10
C CYS A 85 4.93 11.19 6.31
N ASP A 86 4.91 10.66 7.55
CA ASP A 86 5.02 11.49 8.74
C ASP A 86 6.27 12.40 8.69
N LYS A 87 7.42 11.85 8.27
CA LYS A 87 8.66 12.62 8.11
C LYS A 87 8.58 13.70 7.03
N ILE A 88 7.85 13.45 5.95
CA ILE A 88 7.55 14.48 4.95
C ILE A 88 6.73 15.60 5.59
N MET A 89 5.67 15.24 6.31
CA MET A 89 4.79 16.20 6.95
C MET A 89 5.45 16.96 8.09
N GLU A 90 6.42 16.37 8.81
CA GLU A 90 7.26 17.07 9.77
C GLU A 90 8.01 18.25 9.12
N ASP A 91 8.66 18.00 7.97
CA ASP A 91 9.34 19.05 7.21
C ASP A 91 8.35 20.10 6.68
N ARG A 92 7.19 19.67 6.16
CA ARG A 92 6.14 20.56 5.66
C ARG A 92 5.57 21.45 6.78
N ASN A 93 5.30 20.87 7.93
CA ASN A 93 4.79 21.59 9.12
C ASN A 93 5.84 22.53 9.72
N ALA A 94 7.13 22.25 9.52
CA ALA A 94 8.23 23.16 9.84
C ALA A 94 8.38 24.33 8.84
N GLY A 95 7.47 24.46 7.86
CA GLY A 95 7.43 25.54 6.89
C GLY A 95 8.26 25.32 5.64
N LYS A 96 8.85 24.13 5.45
CA LYS A 96 9.59 23.83 4.21
C LYS A 96 8.63 23.69 3.03
N THR A 97 9.01 24.29 1.92
CA THR A 97 8.30 24.11 0.65
C THR A 97 8.63 22.76 0.00
N ILE A 98 7.94 22.41 -1.07
CA ILE A 98 8.30 21.21 -1.87
C ILE A 98 9.72 21.36 -2.43
N ASP A 99 10.08 22.55 -2.92
CA ASP A 99 11.40 22.80 -3.50
C ASP A 99 12.53 22.63 -2.47
N ASP A 100 12.28 22.93 -1.20
CA ASP A 100 13.24 22.75 -0.10
C ASP A 100 13.54 21.28 0.22
N VAL A 101 12.68 20.38 -0.22
CA VAL A 101 12.80 18.95 0.06
C VAL A 101 13.08 18.09 -1.18
N ILE A 102 13.25 18.71 -2.34
CA ILE A 102 13.67 18.02 -3.56
C ILE A 102 15.04 17.35 -3.35
N GLY A 103 15.18 16.11 -3.80
CA GLY A 103 16.38 15.28 -3.62
C GLY A 103 16.48 14.62 -2.24
N LYS A 104 15.57 14.93 -1.31
CA LYS A 104 15.58 14.31 0.01
C LYS A 104 14.93 12.92 -0.01
N VAL A 105 15.62 11.96 0.61
CA VAL A 105 15.11 10.60 0.82
C VAL A 105 14.50 10.48 2.21
N TYR A 106 13.24 10.09 2.27
CA TYR A 106 12.54 9.80 3.53
C TYR A 106 12.44 8.29 3.72
N TYR A 107 13.36 7.75 4.48
CA TYR A 107 13.41 6.33 4.80
C TYR A 107 12.67 6.05 6.10
N ALA A 108 11.86 4.99 6.09
CA ALA A 108 11.25 4.44 7.29
C ALA A 108 11.16 2.92 7.22
N GLU A 109 11.13 2.31 8.38
CA GLU A 109 11.04 0.86 8.55
C GLU A 109 9.98 0.53 9.60
N TYR A 110 9.29 -0.56 9.38
CA TYR A 110 8.40 -1.16 10.35
C TYR A 110 8.64 -2.66 10.44
N LEU A 111 9.13 -3.10 11.59
CA LEU A 111 9.30 -4.51 11.91
C LEU A 111 8.10 -4.97 12.76
N ALA A 112 7.23 -5.76 12.17
CA ALA A 112 6.13 -6.39 12.90
C ALA A 112 6.70 -7.44 13.87
N LYS A 113 6.37 -7.32 15.16
CA LYS A 113 6.74 -8.31 16.16
C LYS A 113 5.75 -9.47 16.10
N THR A 114 6.18 -10.59 15.58
CA THR A 114 5.37 -11.82 15.46
C THR A 114 6.21 -13.01 15.87
N ASP A 115 5.55 -14.03 16.40
CA ASP A 115 6.18 -15.31 16.65
C ASP A 115 6.24 -16.15 15.38
N PRO A 116 7.25 -17.00 15.20
CA PRO A 116 7.34 -17.92 14.08
C PRO A 116 6.13 -18.87 14.02
N LEU A 117 5.77 -19.31 12.83
CA LEU A 117 4.76 -20.34 12.65
C LEU A 117 5.19 -21.62 13.40
N GLY A 118 4.30 -22.12 14.27
CA GLY A 118 4.59 -23.28 15.11
C GLY A 118 5.43 -22.97 16.36
N ALA A 119 5.59 -21.71 16.73
CA ALA A 119 6.28 -21.32 17.96
C ALA A 119 5.64 -22.01 19.18
N ASN A 120 6.46 -22.66 20.00
CA ASN A 120 6.02 -23.30 21.24
C ASN A 120 5.97 -22.28 22.38
N VAL A 121 5.03 -21.34 22.28
CA VAL A 121 4.77 -20.30 23.28
C VAL A 121 3.30 -20.31 23.66
N PRO A 122 2.93 -19.94 24.90
CA PRO A 122 1.54 -20.05 25.38
C PRO A 122 0.52 -19.24 24.57
N ASN A 123 0.93 -18.06 24.08
CA ASN A 123 0.08 -17.15 23.31
C ASN A 123 0.88 -16.57 22.15
N PRO A 124 1.03 -17.30 21.04
CA PRO A 124 1.79 -16.83 19.91
C PRO A 124 1.17 -15.55 19.31
N VAL A 125 2.01 -14.57 19.05
CA VAL A 125 1.60 -13.28 18.47
C VAL A 125 1.77 -13.32 16.96
N SER A 126 0.71 -12.96 16.24
CA SER A 126 0.73 -12.78 14.80
C SER A 126 0.18 -11.39 14.44
N HIS A 127 0.33 -10.99 13.18
CA HIS A 127 -0.38 -9.86 12.64
C HIS A 127 -1.85 -10.28 12.43
N VAL A 128 -2.76 -9.62 13.13
CA VAL A 128 -4.19 -9.95 13.10
C VAL A 128 -4.94 -8.84 12.40
N ALA A 129 -5.81 -9.21 11.45
CA ALA A 129 -6.82 -8.34 10.89
C ALA A 129 -8.17 -9.02 11.04
N TYR A 130 -9.17 -8.27 11.51
CA TYR A 130 -10.53 -8.77 11.66
C TYR A 130 -11.34 -8.36 10.42
N GLY A 131 -12.14 -9.32 9.93
CA GLY A 131 -13.10 -9.08 8.88
C GLY A 131 -14.34 -9.92 9.13
N TYR A 132 -15.48 -9.47 8.68
CA TYR A 132 -16.73 -10.21 8.78
C TYR A 132 -17.30 -10.39 7.38
N ALA A 133 -17.80 -11.58 7.09
CA ALA A 133 -18.40 -11.88 5.80
C ALA A 133 -19.65 -12.74 5.96
N THR A 134 -20.65 -12.44 5.15
CA THR A 134 -21.81 -13.30 4.97
C THR A 134 -22.02 -13.51 3.48
N GLN A 135 -22.16 -14.76 3.07
CA GLN A 135 -22.41 -15.11 1.69
C GLN A 135 -23.70 -15.92 1.58
N VAL A 136 -24.54 -15.58 0.62
CA VAL A 136 -25.78 -16.26 0.31
C VAL A 136 -25.72 -16.79 -1.11
N CYS A 137 -26.00 -18.07 -1.28
CA CYS A 137 -26.07 -18.73 -2.57
C CYS A 137 -27.52 -19.18 -2.81
N ILE A 138 -28.11 -18.70 -3.89
CA ILE A 138 -29.46 -19.09 -4.33
C ILE A 138 -29.32 -20.13 -5.43
N LEU A 139 -29.97 -21.26 -5.24
CA LEU A 139 -29.92 -22.38 -6.18
C LEU A 139 -31.29 -22.62 -6.83
N ASP A 140 -31.29 -22.96 -8.11
CA ASP A 140 -32.44 -23.54 -8.76
C ASP A 140 -32.75 -24.91 -8.15
N LYS A 141 -33.96 -25.07 -7.64
CA LYS A 141 -34.37 -26.30 -6.94
C LYS A 141 -34.42 -27.56 -7.82
N LYS A 142 -34.56 -27.40 -9.12
CA LYS A 142 -34.69 -28.54 -10.07
C LYS A 142 -33.35 -28.99 -10.60
N THR A 143 -32.46 -28.03 -10.89
CA THR A 143 -31.18 -28.30 -11.56
C THR A 143 -29.98 -28.25 -10.61
N GLY A 144 -30.14 -27.65 -9.43
CA GLY A 144 -29.05 -27.39 -8.49
C GLY A 144 -28.04 -26.36 -8.94
N LYS A 145 -28.32 -25.66 -10.04
CA LYS A 145 -27.44 -24.60 -10.54
C LYS A 145 -27.56 -23.35 -9.69
N ILE A 146 -26.44 -22.64 -9.56
CA ILE A 146 -26.41 -21.34 -8.89
C ILE A 146 -27.16 -20.32 -9.76
N GLU A 147 -28.18 -19.70 -9.20
CA GLU A 147 -28.92 -18.60 -9.82
C GLU A 147 -28.33 -17.24 -9.41
N GLU A 148 -27.92 -17.12 -8.14
CA GLU A 148 -27.40 -15.85 -7.62
C GLU A 148 -26.41 -16.12 -6.47
N MET A 149 -25.38 -15.27 -6.39
CA MET A 149 -24.50 -15.18 -5.24
C MET A 149 -24.50 -13.76 -4.70
N VAL A 150 -24.75 -13.61 -3.41
CA VAL A 150 -24.64 -12.33 -2.72
C VAL A 150 -23.54 -12.42 -1.67
N ALA A 151 -22.55 -11.54 -1.75
CA ALA A 151 -21.46 -11.48 -0.80
C ALA A 151 -21.47 -10.12 -0.08
N ALA A 152 -21.61 -10.13 1.23
CA ALA A 152 -21.51 -8.95 2.08
C ALA A 152 -20.26 -9.05 2.96
N HIS A 153 -19.39 -8.07 2.86
CA HIS A 153 -18.10 -8.07 3.58
C HIS A 153 -17.90 -6.76 4.34
N ASP A 154 -17.50 -6.87 5.59
CA ASP A 154 -16.98 -5.77 6.38
C ASP A 154 -15.46 -5.93 6.49
N VAL A 155 -14.73 -5.03 5.84
CA VAL A 155 -13.27 -4.99 5.82
C VAL A 155 -12.73 -3.80 6.63
N GLY A 156 -13.58 -3.12 7.40
CA GLY A 156 -13.27 -1.85 8.05
C GLY A 156 -13.05 -0.73 7.04
N LYS A 157 -12.09 0.15 7.32
CA LYS A 157 -11.76 1.24 6.38
C LYS A 157 -10.94 0.70 5.20
N ALA A 158 -11.59 0.52 4.06
CA ALA A 158 -10.92 0.10 2.83
C ALA A 158 -9.92 1.16 2.35
N VAL A 159 -8.64 0.78 2.20
CA VAL A 159 -7.61 1.66 1.61
C VAL A 159 -7.87 1.85 0.12
N ASN A 160 -8.26 0.76 -0.55
CA ASN A 160 -8.69 0.77 -1.94
C ASN A 160 -9.99 -0.03 -2.08
N PRO A 161 -11.16 0.63 -2.17
CA PRO A 161 -12.45 -0.05 -2.29
C PRO A 161 -12.53 -0.99 -3.50
N LEU A 162 -12.09 -0.55 -4.68
CA LEU A 162 -12.12 -1.38 -5.89
C LEU A 162 -11.25 -2.64 -5.76
N SER A 163 -10.09 -2.54 -5.10
CA SER A 163 -9.27 -3.71 -4.83
C SER A 163 -9.92 -4.65 -3.82
N CYS A 164 -10.65 -4.13 -2.84
CA CYS A 164 -11.43 -4.94 -1.90
C CYS A 164 -12.55 -5.69 -2.63
N GLU A 165 -13.33 -5.01 -3.45
CA GLU A 165 -14.37 -5.64 -4.28
C GLU A 165 -13.79 -6.73 -5.20
N GLY A 166 -12.62 -6.49 -5.79
CA GLY A 166 -11.94 -7.47 -6.62
C GLY A 166 -11.39 -8.69 -5.89
N GLN A 167 -11.31 -8.65 -4.56
CA GLN A 167 -10.91 -9.82 -3.72
C GLN A 167 -12.11 -10.64 -3.26
N ILE A 168 -13.31 -10.09 -3.30
CA ILE A 168 -14.59 -10.75 -2.97
C ILE A 168 -15.12 -11.52 -4.16
#